data_35e7159f2267ee2dd82d090d13ff6779
#
_entry.id   35e7159f2267ee2dd82d090d13ff6779
#
_cell.length_a   1.000
_cell.length_b   1.000
_cell.length_c   1.000
_cell.angle_alpha   90.00
_cell.angle_beta   90.00
_cell.angle_gamma   90.00
#
_symmetry.space_group_name_H-M   'P 1'
#
loop_
_entity.id
_entity.type
_entity.pdbx_description
1 polymer ?
#
loop_
_entity_poly.entity_id
_entity_poly.type
_entity_poly.pdbx_seq_one_letter_code
_entity_poly.pdbx_strand_id
1 'polypeptide(L)' 'FYSLYKDLKKIEFPIETIKSYYFFESGRWDLLMYNDKTIKLPIKEYQVSLKNYMEIRNNSNFNNYKLFDYRIKDQLILN' A
#
# COMPACT_ATOMS: atom_id res chain seq x y z
N PHE A 1 10.64 5.49 -8.37
CA PHE A 1 10.55 5.69 -6.92
C PHE A 1 10.17 7.11 -6.53
N TYR A 2 10.78 8.08 -7.20
CA TYR A 2 10.53 9.48 -6.83
C TYR A 2 9.05 9.89 -6.99
N SER A 3 8.41 9.43 -8.07
CA SER A 3 6.98 9.72 -8.27
C SER A 3 6.12 9.10 -7.18
N LEU A 4 6.43 7.87 -6.78
CA LEU A 4 5.70 7.21 -5.71
C LEU A 4 5.89 7.97 -4.39
N TYR A 5 7.12 8.37 -4.09
CA TYR A 5 7.42 9.11 -2.88
C TYR A 5 6.65 10.43 -2.80
N LYS A 6 6.62 11.15 -3.93
CA LYS A 6 5.87 12.41 -4.00
C LYS A 6 4.38 12.18 -3.78
N ASP A 7 3.83 11.12 -4.39
CA ASP A 7 2.41 10.80 -4.25
C ASP A 7 2.07 10.42 -2.81
N LEU A 8 2.95 9.67 -2.15
CA LEU A 8 2.76 9.32 -0.74
C LEU A 8 2.72 10.56 0.14
N LYS A 9 3.63 11.50 -0.09
CA LYS A 9 3.66 12.75 0.68
C LYS A 9 2.44 13.61 0.38
N LYS A 10 1.99 13.62 -0.87
CA LYS A 10 0.84 14.43 -1.27
C LYS A 10 -0.45 14.02 -0.57
N ILE A 11 -0.64 12.73 -0.35
CA ILE A 11 -1.81 12.21 0.36
C ILE A 11 -1.58 12.09 1.86
N GLU A 12 -0.43 12.57 2.34
CA GLU A 12 -0.05 12.54 3.76
C GLU A 12 0.05 11.12 4.31
N PHE A 13 0.50 10.18 3.48
CA PHE A 13 0.73 8.81 3.91
C PHE A 13 1.88 8.78 4.93
N PRO A 14 1.75 8.02 6.04
CA PRO A 14 2.81 7.96 7.06
C PRO A 14 4.01 7.16 6.56
N ILE A 15 4.89 7.81 5.79
CA ILE A 15 6.03 7.16 5.14
C ILE A 15 7.00 6.53 6.12
N GLU A 16 7.03 7.01 7.35
CA GLU A 16 7.88 6.45 8.42
C GLU A 16 7.47 5.04 8.80
N THR A 17 6.28 4.58 8.40
CA THR A 17 5.82 3.22 8.67
C THR A 17 6.27 2.22 7.60
N ILE A 18 6.83 2.72 6.49
CA ILE A 18 7.27 1.86 5.38
C ILE A 18 8.72 1.45 5.62
N LYS A 19 8.95 0.14 5.70
CA LYS A 19 10.27 -0.42 5.89
C LYS A 19 11.02 -0.57 4.57
N SER A 20 10.36 -1.06 3.54
CA SER A 20 10.99 -1.34 2.25
C SER A 20 10.04 -1.11 1.10
N TYR A 21 10.60 -0.71 -0.05
CA TYR A 21 9.88 -0.51 -1.29
C TYR A 21 10.42 -1.51 -2.31
N TYR A 22 9.55 -2.30 -2.93
CA TYR A 22 9.95 -3.28 -3.93
C TYR A 22 9.32 -2.90 -5.27
N PHE A 23 10.18 -2.62 -6.25
CA PHE A 23 9.72 -2.27 -7.59
C PHE A 23 9.87 -3.47 -8.52
N PHE A 24 8.80 -3.76 -9.26
CA PHE A 24 8.77 -4.86 -10.23
C PHE A 24 8.86 -4.31 -11.66
N GLU A 25 9.44 -5.09 -12.57
CA GLU A 25 9.61 -4.68 -13.95
C GLU A 25 8.29 -4.32 -14.64
N SER A 26 7.18 -4.90 -14.18
CA SER A 26 5.86 -4.57 -14.69
C SER A 26 5.43 -3.14 -14.38
N GLY A 27 6.18 -2.42 -13.56
CA GLY A 27 5.84 -1.06 -13.14
C GLY A 27 5.06 -1.00 -11.84
N ARG A 28 4.97 -2.09 -11.13
CA ARG A 28 4.18 -2.23 -9.90
C ARG A 28 5.08 -2.11 -8.68
N TRP A 29 4.52 -1.57 -7.59
CA TRP A 29 5.21 -1.46 -6.31
C TRP A 29 4.55 -2.32 -5.25
N ASP A 30 5.37 -2.95 -4.40
CA ASP A 30 4.93 -3.52 -3.13
C ASP A 30 5.59 -2.74 -2.01
N LEU A 31 4.83 -2.48 -0.95
CA LEU A 31 5.34 -1.79 0.23
C LEU A 31 5.35 -2.77 1.41
N LEU A 32 6.52 -2.95 2.02
CA LEU A 32 6.63 -3.73 3.25
C LEU A 32 6.67 -2.77 4.42
N MET A 33 5.74 -2.94 5.34
CA MET A 33 5.60 -2.07 6.50
C MET A 33 6.40 -2.63 7.70
N TYR A 34 6.75 -1.77 8.65
CA TYR A 34 7.46 -2.22 9.84
C TYR A 34 6.66 -3.18 10.72
N ASN A 35 5.34 -3.18 10.61
CA ASN A 35 4.48 -4.10 11.36
C ASN A 35 4.26 -5.45 10.64
N ASP A 36 5.14 -5.79 9.69
CA ASP A 36 5.11 -7.01 8.89
C ASP A 36 3.93 -7.11 7.93
N LYS A 37 3.21 -6.02 7.70
CA LYS A 37 2.15 -5.99 6.71
C LYS A 37 2.72 -5.62 5.35
N THR A 38 2.17 -6.22 4.29
CA THR A 38 2.58 -5.95 2.92
C THR A 38 1.40 -5.35 2.16
N ILE A 39 1.66 -4.28 1.41
CA ILE A 39 0.68 -3.66 0.53
C ILE A 39 1.13 -3.89 -0.90
N LYS A 40 0.32 -4.60 -1.70
CA LYS A 40 0.59 -4.81 -3.12
C LYS A 40 -0.25 -3.82 -3.92
N LEU A 41 0.41 -2.89 -4.59
CA LEU A 41 -0.25 -1.81 -5.30
C LEU A 41 -0.51 -2.18 -6.76
N PRO A 42 -1.59 -1.65 -7.36
CA PRO A 42 -1.81 -1.78 -8.80
C PRO A 42 -0.83 -0.88 -9.55
N ILE A 43 -0.70 -1.11 -10.86
CA ILE A 43 0.17 -0.28 -11.69
C ILE A 43 -0.41 1.13 -11.82
N LYS A 44 -1.73 1.24 -12.02
CA LYS A 44 -2.42 2.51 -12.23
C LYS A 44 -3.28 2.87 -11.02
N GLU A 45 -3.39 4.16 -10.77
CA GLU A 45 -4.30 4.71 -9.75
C GLU A 45 -4.02 4.15 -8.35
N TYR A 46 -2.75 3.87 -8.06
CA TYR A 46 -2.38 3.31 -6.77
C TYR A 46 -2.65 4.28 -5.61
N GLN A 47 -2.83 5.57 -5.90
CA GLN A 47 -3.16 6.55 -4.87
C GLN A 47 -4.50 6.23 -4.21
N VAL A 48 -5.46 5.72 -4.98
CA VAL A 48 -6.77 5.32 -4.45
C VAL A 48 -6.59 4.17 -3.47
N SER A 49 -5.75 3.19 -3.83
CA SER A 49 -5.46 2.05 -2.98
C SER A 49 -4.78 2.48 -1.68
N LEU A 50 -3.81 3.39 -1.78
CA LEU A 50 -3.11 3.91 -0.62
C LEU A 50 -4.05 4.64 0.33
N LYS A 51 -4.97 5.45 -0.21
CA LYS A 51 -5.97 6.14 0.62
C LYS A 51 -6.88 5.15 1.32
N ASN A 52 -7.29 4.10 0.62
CA ASN A 52 -8.11 3.05 1.23
C ASN A 52 -7.37 2.38 2.39
N TYR A 53 -6.09 2.06 2.18
CA TYR A 53 -5.28 1.46 3.25
C TYR A 53 -5.19 2.39 4.46
N MET A 54 -5.02 3.69 4.24
CA MET A 54 -4.97 4.65 5.34
C MET A 54 -6.26 4.67 6.14
N GLU A 55 -7.39 4.50 5.48
CA GLU A 55 -8.69 4.48 6.16
C GLU A 55 -8.88 3.24 7.03
N ILE A 56 -8.42 2.07 6.56
CA ILE A 56 -8.67 0.81 7.24
C ILE A 56 -7.55 0.38 8.19
N ARG A 57 -6.38 0.98 8.11
CA ARG A 57 -5.19 0.51 8.86
C ARG A 57 -5.37 0.52 10.37
N ASN A 58 -6.20 1.42 10.88
CA ASN A 58 -6.44 1.56 12.32
C ASN A 58 -7.71 0.83 12.77
N ASN A 59 -8.39 0.16 11.86
CA ASN A 59 -9.60 -0.59 12.19
C ASN A 59 -9.20 -1.98 12.69
N SER A 60 -9.65 -2.33 13.89
CA SER A 60 -9.29 -3.61 14.51
C SER A 60 -9.72 -4.82 13.70
N ASN A 61 -10.73 -4.69 12.85
CA ASN A 61 -11.19 -5.79 12.00
C ASN A 61 -10.13 -6.23 10.99
N PHE A 62 -9.13 -5.37 10.72
CA PHE A 62 -8.08 -5.66 9.75
C PHE A 62 -6.74 -5.99 10.40
N ASN A 63 -6.67 -6.03 11.73
CA ASN A 63 -5.40 -6.25 12.44
C ASN A 63 -4.77 -7.62 12.18
N ASN A 64 -5.57 -8.62 11.91
CA ASN A 64 -5.10 -10.00 11.72
C ASN A 64 -4.59 -10.28 10.31
N TYR A 65 -4.80 -9.36 9.38
CA TYR A 65 -4.36 -9.54 8.00
C TYR A 65 -2.95 -9.00 7.83
N LYS A 66 -2.12 -9.77 7.10
CA LYS A 66 -0.74 -9.41 6.82
C LYS A 66 -0.55 -8.89 5.40
N LEU A 67 -1.46 -9.23 4.49
CA LEU A 67 -1.37 -8.87 3.09
C LEU A 67 -2.60 -8.08 2.68
N PHE A 68 -2.35 -6.92 2.06
CA PHE A 68 -3.38 -6.05 1.49
C PHE A 68 -3.10 -5.95 0.01
N ASP A 69 -3.82 -6.74 -0.80
CA ASP A 69 -3.56 -6.87 -2.23
C ASP A 69 -4.58 -6.05 -3.02
N TYR A 70 -4.10 -4.97 -3.63
CA TYR A 70 -4.92 -4.06 -4.43
C TYR A 70 -4.67 -4.21 -5.93
N ARG A 71 -4.02 -5.31 -6.36
CA ARG A 71 -3.63 -5.46 -7.78
C ARG A 71 -4.83 -5.62 -8.72
N ILE A 72 -5.95 -6.13 -8.22
CA ILE A 72 -7.14 -6.32 -9.03
C ILE A 72 -8.05 -5.09 -8.84
N LYS A 73 -8.45 -4.48 -9.98
CA LYS A 73 -9.25 -3.27 -9.95
C LYS A 73 -10.53 -3.45 -9.12
N ASP A 74 -10.81 -2.47 -8.29
CA ASP A 74 -11.99 -2.40 -7.44
C ASP A 74 -12.11 -3.55 -6.44
N GLN A 75 -11.01 -4.24 -6.16
CA GLN A 75 -11.00 -5.33 -5.19
C GLN A 75 -9.84 -5.17 -4.20
N LEU A 76 -10.10 -5.52 -2.96
CA LEU A 76 -9.08 -5.68 -1.94
C LEU A 76 -9.10 -7.13 -1.47
N ILE A 77 -7.99 -7.83 -1.67
CA ILE A 77 -7.83 -9.20 -1.21
C ILE A 77 -6.99 -9.19 0.05
N LEU A 78 -7.53 -9.73 1.11
CA LEU A 78 -6.88 -9.79 2.43
C LEU A 78 -6.39 -11.21 2.70
N ASN A 79 -5.20 -11.29 3.28
CA ASN A 79 -4.63 -12.60 3.61
C ASN A 79 -3.82 -12.59 4.90
#